data_5476cc570d34905ced8c3cb44446d03e
#
_entry.id   5476cc570d34905ced8c3cb44446d03e
#
_cell.length_a   1.000
_cell.length_b   1.000
_cell.length_c   1.000
_cell.angle_alpha   90.00
_cell.angle_beta   90.00
_cell.angle_gamma   90.00
#
_symmetry.space_group_name_H-M   'P 1'
#
loop_
_entity.id
_entity.type
_entity.pdbx_description
1 polymer ?
#
loop_
_entity_poly.entity_id
_entity_poly.type
_entity_poly.pdbx_seq_one_letter_code
_entity_poly.pdbx_strand_id
1 'polypeptide(L)'
;EMCIRDSLHRFQSYGIYAKDNFLLHRFHNFGTYEDALHTEHNFVFHSAISPLLNIGLLTPKEVIEKSISFAKKNNVPLNSLEGFVRQIIGWREFIRGTYHLKGNEEENSNFFKHTKKLTKEWYTGETGIPPLDDAIKNCIKFGFTHHIPRLMIISNLMTLARIEPKEIYNWFMEMFIDSSE
;
A
#
# COMPACT_ATOMS: atom_id res chain seq x y z
N GLU A 1 -30.01 10.79 -11.89
CA GLU A 1 -30.05 9.60 -10.98
C GLU A 1 -29.48 8.32 -11.62
N MET A 2 -29.67 8.09 -12.91
CA MET A 2 -29.19 6.90 -13.61
C MET A 2 -27.64 6.83 -13.69
N CYS A 3 -26.95 7.96 -13.87
CA CYS A 3 -25.50 8.04 -14.01
C CYS A 3 -24.72 7.69 -12.73
N ILE A 4 -25.21 8.04 -11.55
CA ILE A 4 -24.57 7.78 -10.25
C ILE A 4 -24.69 6.29 -9.88
N ARG A 5 -25.85 5.68 -10.09
CA ARG A 5 -26.07 4.25 -9.85
C ARG A 5 -25.19 3.37 -10.73
N ASP A 6 -25.08 3.69 -12.01
CA ASP A 6 -24.23 2.94 -12.94
C ASP A 6 -22.75 3.08 -12.63
N SER A 7 -22.33 4.25 -12.16
CA SER A 7 -20.96 4.49 -11.70
C SER A 7 -20.64 3.67 -10.44
N LEU A 8 -21.51 3.67 -9.45
CA LEU A 8 -21.35 2.87 -8.21
C LEU A 8 -21.30 1.36 -8.51
N HIS A 9 -22.15 0.86 -9.40
CA HIS A 9 -22.10 -0.55 -9.83
C HIS A 9 -20.81 -0.90 -10.56
N ARG A 10 -20.28 -0.01 -11.39
CA ARG A 10 -18.98 -0.22 -12.07
C ARG A 10 -17.82 -0.21 -11.07
N PHE A 11 -17.83 0.68 -10.08
CA PHE A 11 -16.79 0.71 -9.03
C PHE A 11 -16.84 -0.53 -8.13
N GLN A 12 -18.03 -0.98 -7.72
CA GLN A 12 -18.17 -2.24 -6.97
C GLN A 12 -17.71 -3.45 -7.78
N SER A 13 -18.07 -3.52 -9.07
CA SER A 13 -17.61 -4.58 -9.97
C SER A 13 -16.09 -4.58 -10.12
N TYR A 14 -15.46 -3.41 -10.17
CA TYR A 14 -14.00 -3.29 -10.23
C TYR A 14 -13.32 -3.79 -8.94
N GLY A 15 -13.87 -3.46 -7.77
CA GLY A 15 -13.38 -3.92 -6.48
C GLY A 15 -13.45 -5.44 -6.33
N ILE A 16 -14.56 -6.04 -6.75
CA ILE A 16 -14.76 -7.50 -6.77
C ILE A 16 -13.75 -8.15 -7.72
N TYR A 17 -13.59 -7.59 -8.92
CA TYR A 17 -12.64 -8.09 -9.91
C TYR A 17 -11.19 -8.03 -9.41
N ALA A 18 -10.77 -6.92 -8.83
CA ALA A 18 -9.41 -6.76 -8.31
C ALA A 18 -9.08 -7.78 -7.20
N LYS A 19 -10.01 -7.98 -6.26
CA LYS A 19 -9.90 -8.98 -5.19
C LYS A 19 -9.86 -10.40 -5.75
N ASP A 20 -10.78 -10.75 -6.64
CA ASP A 20 -10.86 -12.09 -7.21
C ASP A 20 -9.66 -12.40 -8.11
N ASN A 21 -9.13 -11.43 -8.85
CA ASN A 21 -7.89 -11.56 -9.61
C ASN A 21 -6.69 -11.86 -8.69
N PHE A 22 -6.58 -11.17 -7.56
CA PHE A 22 -5.54 -11.46 -6.58
C PHE A 22 -5.66 -12.89 -6.05
N LEU A 23 -6.84 -13.31 -5.60
CA LEU A 23 -7.07 -14.65 -5.05
C LEU A 23 -6.71 -15.76 -6.05
N LEU A 24 -7.10 -15.59 -7.32
CA LEU A 24 -6.88 -16.60 -8.36
C LEU A 24 -5.41 -16.72 -8.79
N HIS A 25 -4.69 -15.60 -8.90
CA HIS A 25 -3.40 -15.58 -9.61
C HIS A 25 -2.19 -15.32 -8.72
N ARG A 26 -2.37 -14.70 -7.54
CA ARG A 26 -1.24 -14.24 -6.71
C ARG A 26 -1.26 -14.77 -5.29
N PHE A 27 -2.43 -15.08 -4.75
CA PHE A 27 -2.59 -15.39 -3.33
C PHE A 27 -1.79 -16.61 -2.89
N HIS A 28 -1.69 -17.65 -3.73
CA HIS A 28 -0.93 -18.85 -3.41
C HIS A 28 0.55 -18.57 -3.09
N ASN A 29 1.14 -17.63 -3.80
CA ASN A 29 2.55 -17.26 -3.68
C ASN A 29 2.80 -16.04 -2.78
N PHE A 30 1.75 -15.40 -2.28
CA PHE A 30 1.86 -14.16 -1.51
C PHE A 30 2.83 -14.30 -0.34
N GLY A 31 2.65 -15.29 0.54
CA GLY A 31 3.46 -15.44 1.74
C GLY A 31 4.93 -15.81 1.49
N THR A 32 5.21 -16.50 0.38
CA THR A 32 6.59 -16.86 0.02
C THR A 32 7.35 -15.67 -0.56
N TYR A 33 6.64 -14.77 -1.26
CA TYR A 33 7.24 -13.67 -2.02
C TYR A 33 6.73 -12.30 -1.55
N GLU A 34 6.25 -12.18 -0.30
CA GLU A 34 5.73 -10.93 0.27
C GLU A 34 6.75 -9.81 0.19
N ASP A 35 8.03 -10.11 0.42
CA ASP A 35 9.13 -9.15 0.42
C ASP A 35 9.92 -9.12 -0.91
N ALA A 36 9.45 -9.81 -1.94
CA ALA A 36 10.15 -9.87 -3.21
C ALA A 36 10.05 -8.56 -3.98
N LEU A 37 11.15 -8.19 -4.65
CA LEU A 37 11.26 -7.05 -5.55
C LEU A 37 11.48 -7.52 -6.98
N HIS A 38 10.92 -6.80 -7.95
CA HIS A 38 11.14 -7.07 -9.36
C HIS A 38 11.12 -5.76 -10.16
N THR A 39 12.09 -5.55 -11.02
CA THR A 39 12.23 -4.29 -11.79
C THR A 39 11.13 -4.10 -12.84
N GLU A 40 10.59 -5.19 -13.41
CA GLU A 40 9.57 -5.14 -14.46
C GLU A 40 8.14 -5.34 -13.92
N HIS A 41 7.97 -5.86 -12.70
CA HIS A 41 6.68 -6.22 -12.12
C HIS A 41 6.42 -5.49 -10.79
N ASN A 42 5.82 -4.31 -10.86
CA ASN A 42 5.57 -3.46 -9.69
C ASN A 42 4.65 -4.11 -8.64
N PHE A 43 3.68 -4.93 -9.04
CA PHE A 43 2.72 -5.54 -8.11
C PHE A 43 3.19 -6.85 -7.51
N VAL A 44 4.10 -7.56 -8.17
CA VAL A 44 4.58 -8.89 -7.78
C VAL A 44 3.40 -9.80 -7.36
N PHE A 45 3.32 -10.22 -6.09
CA PHE A 45 2.21 -11.03 -5.58
C PHE A 45 1.26 -10.25 -4.65
N HIS A 46 1.38 -8.91 -4.58
CA HIS A 46 0.50 -8.08 -3.75
C HIS A 46 -0.90 -7.90 -4.33
N SER A 47 -1.88 -7.68 -3.44
CA SER A 47 -3.30 -7.60 -3.81
C SER A 47 -3.67 -6.30 -4.52
N ALA A 48 -3.00 -5.19 -4.20
CA ALA A 48 -3.31 -3.83 -4.66
C ALA A 48 -4.78 -3.41 -4.43
N ILE A 49 -5.41 -3.88 -3.36
CA ILE A 49 -6.79 -3.55 -2.99
C ILE A 49 -6.90 -2.45 -1.94
N SER A 50 -5.78 -1.92 -1.45
CA SER A 50 -5.75 -0.87 -0.42
C SER A 50 -6.56 0.36 -0.78
N PRO A 51 -6.53 0.92 -2.01
CA PRO A 51 -7.39 2.05 -2.36
C PRO A 51 -8.88 1.75 -2.18
N LEU A 52 -9.29 0.53 -2.52
CA LEU A 52 -10.69 0.09 -2.44
C LEU A 52 -11.16 -0.12 -1.00
N LEU A 53 -10.25 -0.58 -0.12
CA LEU A 53 -10.49 -0.69 1.30
C LEU A 53 -10.58 0.69 1.97
N ASN A 54 -9.70 1.62 1.58
CA ASN A 54 -9.65 2.96 2.18
C ASN A 54 -10.89 3.79 1.87
N ILE A 55 -11.46 3.68 0.67
CA ILE A 55 -12.70 4.37 0.30
C ILE A 55 -13.98 3.58 0.62
N GLY A 56 -13.86 2.42 1.29
CA GLY A 56 -15.00 1.62 1.73
C GLY A 56 -15.75 0.84 0.64
N LEU A 57 -15.20 0.69 -0.55
CA LEU A 57 -15.78 -0.15 -1.61
C LEU A 57 -15.60 -1.65 -1.33
N LEU A 58 -14.59 -2.01 -0.58
CA LEU A 58 -14.40 -3.32 0.02
C LEU A 58 -14.30 -3.15 1.53
N THR A 59 -14.92 -4.05 2.28
CA THR A 59 -14.73 -4.09 3.73
C THR A 59 -13.66 -5.10 4.11
N PRO A 60 -12.89 -4.88 5.18
CA PRO A 60 -11.93 -5.87 5.69
C PRO A 60 -12.57 -7.23 5.95
N LYS A 61 -13.79 -7.24 6.47
CA LYS A 61 -14.56 -8.46 6.74
C LYS A 61 -14.80 -9.28 5.48
N GLU A 62 -15.32 -8.66 4.42
CA GLU A 62 -15.57 -9.34 3.14
C GLU A 62 -14.30 -9.90 2.52
N VAL A 63 -13.20 -9.14 2.57
CA VAL A 63 -11.91 -9.58 2.04
C VAL A 63 -11.41 -10.81 2.80
N ILE A 64 -11.46 -10.79 4.13
CA ILE A 64 -11.00 -11.88 4.98
C ILE A 64 -11.85 -13.15 4.81
N GLU A 65 -13.18 -13.03 4.87
CA GLU A 65 -14.10 -14.16 4.69
C GLU A 65 -13.91 -14.84 3.33
N LYS A 66 -13.74 -14.06 2.27
CA LYS A 66 -13.44 -14.56 0.93
C LYS A 66 -12.08 -15.25 0.86
N SER A 67 -11.05 -14.66 1.45
CA SER A 67 -9.69 -15.21 1.44
C SER A 67 -9.63 -16.54 2.19
N ILE A 68 -10.27 -16.63 3.36
CA ILE A 68 -10.35 -17.88 4.14
C ILE A 68 -11.11 -18.97 3.34
N SER A 69 -12.26 -18.61 2.78
CA SER A 69 -13.07 -19.55 1.99
C SER A 69 -12.32 -20.04 0.75
N PHE A 70 -11.64 -19.13 0.06
CA PHE A 70 -10.83 -19.46 -1.11
C PHE A 70 -9.63 -20.34 -0.73
N ALA A 71 -8.93 -20.02 0.35
CA ALA A 71 -7.76 -20.77 0.80
C ALA A 71 -8.11 -22.21 1.17
N LYS A 72 -9.23 -22.41 1.87
CA LYS A 72 -9.73 -23.76 2.20
C LYS A 72 -10.08 -24.60 0.97
N LYS A 73 -10.67 -23.97 -0.06
CA LYS A 73 -11.09 -24.65 -1.30
C LYS A 73 -9.91 -24.98 -2.21
N ASN A 74 -8.87 -24.15 -2.23
CA ASN A 74 -7.78 -24.23 -3.21
C ASN A 74 -6.43 -24.62 -2.57
N ASN A 75 -6.42 -25.06 -1.31
CA ASN A 75 -5.21 -25.48 -0.58
C ASN A 75 -4.11 -24.41 -0.61
N VAL A 76 -4.47 -23.13 -0.37
CA VAL A 76 -3.50 -22.05 -0.30
C VAL A 76 -2.58 -22.27 0.92
N PRO A 77 -1.26 -22.12 0.78
CA PRO A 77 -0.32 -22.29 1.89
C PRO A 77 -0.66 -21.40 3.09
N LEU A 78 -0.44 -21.94 4.30
CA LEU A 78 -0.79 -21.23 5.53
C LEU A 78 -0.05 -19.89 5.67
N ASN A 79 1.23 -19.82 5.26
CA ASN A 79 2.00 -18.59 5.28
C ASN A 79 1.37 -17.49 4.41
N SER A 80 0.80 -17.83 3.25
CA SER A 80 0.09 -16.87 2.39
C SER A 80 -1.23 -16.41 3.02
N LEU A 81 -2.01 -17.33 3.58
CA LEU A 81 -3.27 -17.00 4.23
C LEU A 81 -3.05 -16.16 5.50
N GLU A 82 -2.15 -16.59 6.37
CA GLU A 82 -1.85 -15.92 7.63
C GLU A 82 -1.24 -14.53 7.38
N GLY A 83 -0.22 -14.45 6.51
CA GLY A 83 0.42 -13.21 6.15
C GLY A 83 -0.58 -12.20 5.61
N PHE A 84 -1.44 -12.60 4.66
CA PHE A 84 -2.43 -11.71 4.08
C PHE A 84 -3.49 -11.24 5.09
N VAL A 85 -4.03 -12.16 5.89
CA VAL A 85 -5.03 -11.82 6.93
C VAL A 85 -4.42 -10.88 7.98
N ARG A 86 -3.18 -11.12 8.38
CA ARG A 86 -2.45 -10.25 9.31
C ARG A 86 -2.25 -8.84 8.75
N GLN A 87 -1.94 -8.68 7.48
CA GLN A 87 -1.85 -7.36 6.85
C GLN A 87 -3.20 -6.63 6.87
N ILE A 88 -4.31 -7.32 6.62
CA ILE A 88 -5.63 -6.68 6.62
C ILE A 88 -6.10 -6.28 8.03
N ILE A 89 -5.96 -7.15 9.02
CA ILE A 89 -6.45 -6.88 10.39
C ILE A 89 -5.37 -6.16 11.21
N GLY A 90 -4.19 -6.74 11.32
CA GLY A 90 -3.18 -6.32 12.27
C GLY A 90 -2.71 -4.89 12.00
N TRP A 91 -2.35 -4.60 10.76
CA TRP A 91 -1.93 -3.26 10.38
C TRP A 91 -3.01 -2.22 10.59
N ARG A 92 -4.24 -2.48 10.16
CA ARG A 92 -5.35 -1.52 10.29
C ARG A 92 -5.72 -1.24 11.73
N GLU A 93 -5.78 -2.26 12.58
CA GLU A 93 -6.07 -2.06 14.02
C GLU A 93 -4.90 -1.40 14.75
N PHE A 94 -3.67 -1.68 14.37
CA PHE A 94 -2.51 -0.97 14.91
C PHE A 94 -2.56 0.53 14.59
N ILE A 95 -2.73 0.88 13.30
CA ILE A 95 -2.82 2.29 12.88
C ILE A 95 -4.02 2.98 13.54
N ARG A 96 -5.19 2.33 13.59
CA ARG A 96 -6.35 2.88 14.29
C ARG A 96 -6.07 3.14 15.77
N GLY A 97 -5.43 2.20 16.44
CA GLY A 97 -5.04 2.37 17.85
C GLY A 97 -4.06 3.52 18.04
N THR A 98 -3.04 3.61 17.21
CA THR A 98 -2.04 4.69 17.24
C THR A 98 -2.69 6.05 16.99
N TYR A 99 -3.53 6.16 15.96
CA TYR A 99 -4.26 7.38 15.64
C TYR A 99 -5.11 7.89 16.83
N HIS A 100 -5.89 7.00 17.47
CA HIS A 100 -6.72 7.39 18.60
C HIS A 100 -5.92 7.76 19.86
N LEU A 101 -4.81 7.08 20.10
CA LEU A 101 -4.03 7.26 21.33
C LEU A 101 -2.93 8.33 21.21
N LYS A 102 -2.37 8.50 20.03
CA LYS A 102 -1.14 9.26 19.78
C LYS A 102 -1.19 10.18 18.56
N GLY A 103 -2.31 10.28 17.82
CA GLY A 103 -2.39 11.01 16.55
C GLY A 103 -1.84 12.44 16.63
N ASN A 104 -2.27 13.23 17.63
CA ASN A 104 -1.78 14.61 17.82
C ASN A 104 -0.27 14.69 18.12
N GLU A 105 0.25 13.72 18.88
CA GLU A 105 1.68 13.63 19.19
C GLU A 105 2.48 13.23 17.96
N GLU A 106 1.98 12.27 17.21
CA GLU A 106 2.60 11.77 15.99
C GLU A 106 2.65 12.83 14.88
N GLU A 107 1.54 13.53 14.64
CA GLU A 107 1.44 14.61 13.64
C GLU A 107 2.46 15.73 13.87
N ASN A 108 2.74 16.07 15.14
CA ASN A 108 3.62 17.16 15.51
C ASN A 108 5.04 16.71 15.89
N SER A 109 5.34 15.42 15.79
CA SER A 109 6.63 14.89 16.20
C SER A 109 7.69 15.00 15.11
N ASN A 110 8.89 15.37 15.52
CA ASN A 110 10.10 15.31 14.70
C ASN A 110 11.27 14.87 15.59
N PHE A 111 11.27 13.60 15.96
CA PHE A 111 12.20 13.03 16.93
C PHE A 111 13.67 13.29 16.57
N PHE A 112 14.04 13.14 15.30
CA PHE A 112 15.40 13.34 14.81
C PHE A 112 15.73 14.80 14.47
N LYS A 113 14.78 15.72 14.59
CA LYS A 113 14.92 17.14 14.24
C LYS A 113 15.40 17.33 12.78
N HIS A 114 14.86 16.55 11.87
CA HIS A 114 15.14 16.67 10.44
C HIS A 114 14.48 17.91 9.86
N THR A 115 15.21 18.62 9.00
CA THR A 115 14.78 19.93 8.49
C THR A 115 14.96 20.12 6.98
N LYS A 116 15.51 19.10 6.29
CA LYS A 116 15.73 19.20 4.86
C LYS A 116 14.43 19.06 4.08
N LYS A 117 14.34 19.80 3.01
CA LYS A 117 13.23 19.74 2.06
C LYS A 117 13.51 18.73 0.96
N LEU A 118 12.45 18.22 0.35
CA LEU A 118 12.54 17.39 -0.85
C LEU A 118 13.01 18.25 -2.04
N THR A 119 13.89 17.67 -2.83
CA THR A 119 14.36 18.28 -4.08
C THR A 119 13.57 17.73 -5.27
N LYS A 120 13.75 18.31 -6.46
CA LYS A 120 13.04 17.94 -7.67
C LYS A 120 13.23 16.45 -8.03
N GLU A 121 14.40 15.91 -7.74
CA GLU A 121 14.77 14.53 -8.07
C GLU A 121 13.87 13.49 -7.39
N TRP A 122 13.30 13.81 -6.22
CA TRP A 122 12.30 12.97 -5.54
C TRP A 122 10.94 12.91 -6.26
N TYR A 123 10.70 13.83 -7.20
CA TYR A 123 9.48 13.87 -8.01
C TYR A 123 9.71 13.38 -9.45
N THR A 124 10.98 13.27 -9.89
CA THR A 124 11.30 12.81 -11.25
C THR A 124 11.91 11.40 -11.29
N GLY A 125 12.40 10.91 -10.15
CA GLY A 125 13.13 9.65 -10.09
C GLY A 125 14.50 9.73 -10.78
N GLU A 126 15.19 10.84 -10.57
CA GLU A 126 16.53 11.12 -11.12
C GLU A 126 17.53 11.42 -10.00
N THR A 127 17.44 10.68 -8.89
CA THR A 127 18.29 10.86 -7.71
C THR A 127 19.70 10.32 -7.91
N GLY A 128 19.92 9.47 -8.93
CA GLY A 128 21.16 8.75 -9.16
C GLY A 128 21.33 7.49 -8.31
N ILE A 129 20.31 7.09 -7.55
CA ILE A 129 20.26 5.85 -6.77
C ILE A 129 19.30 4.89 -7.49
N PRO A 130 19.78 3.90 -8.26
CA PRO A 130 18.93 3.11 -9.14
C PRO A 130 17.69 2.48 -8.49
N PRO A 131 17.78 1.83 -7.31
CA PRO A 131 16.58 1.26 -6.69
C PRO A 131 15.57 2.32 -6.23
N LEU A 132 16.03 3.52 -5.85
CA LEU A 132 15.15 4.63 -5.49
C LEU A 132 14.47 5.22 -6.72
N ASP A 133 15.25 5.43 -7.78
CA ASP A 133 14.73 5.99 -9.04
C ASP A 133 13.68 5.06 -9.66
N ASP A 134 13.91 3.75 -9.62
CA ASP A 134 12.93 2.76 -10.07
C ASP A 134 11.63 2.82 -9.24
N ALA A 135 11.75 2.85 -7.92
CA ALA A 135 10.60 2.95 -7.01
C ALA A 135 9.79 4.23 -7.24
N ILE A 136 10.44 5.39 -7.40
CA ILE A 136 9.79 6.68 -7.69
C ILE A 136 9.09 6.64 -9.05
N LYS A 137 9.76 6.13 -10.11
CA LYS A 137 9.17 6.01 -11.45
C LYS A 137 7.93 5.09 -11.46
N ASN A 138 7.95 4.03 -10.66
CA ASN A 138 6.78 3.18 -10.47
C ASN A 138 5.64 3.92 -9.76
N CYS A 139 5.92 4.77 -8.75
CA CYS A 139 4.92 5.64 -8.14
C CYS A 139 4.30 6.59 -9.18
N ILE A 140 5.12 7.25 -9.99
CA ILE A 140 4.65 8.18 -11.03
C ILE A 140 3.75 7.45 -12.04
N LYS A 141 4.14 6.26 -12.47
CA LYS A 141 3.44 5.49 -13.50
C LYS A 141 2.13 4.88 -13.02
N PHE A 142 2.08 4.38 -11.78
CA PHE A 142 0.98 3.55 -11.28
C PHE A 142 0.21 4.20 -10.12
N GLY A 143 0.72 5.29 -9.53
CA GLY A 143 0.22 5.81 -8.26
C GLY A 143 0.35 4.81 -7.11
N PHE A 144 1.19 3.79 -7.28
CA PHE A 144 1.28 2.67 -6.36
C PHE A 144 2.64 1.96 -6.47
N THR A 145 3.22 1.62 -5.33
CA THR A 145 4.19 0.54 -5.18
C THR A 145 3.82 -0.30 -3.97
N HIS A 146 4.23 -1.56 -3.94
CA HIS A 146 3.96 -2.39 -2.77
C HIS A 146 4.82 -1.99 -1.55
N HIS A 147 4.61 -2.66 -0.42
CA HIS A 147 5.21 -2.31 0.86
C HIS A 147 6.74 -2.13 0.84
N ILE A 148 7.48 -3.01 0.19
CA ILE A 148 8.95 -2.99 0.25
C ILE A 148 9.57 -1.77 -0.43
N PRO A 149 9.29 -1.42 -1.72
CA PRO A 149 9.80 -0.19 -2.30
C PRO A 149 9.33 1.05 -1.51
N ARG A 150 8.12 1.04 -1.02
CA ARG A 150 7.52 2.16 -0.28
C ARG A 150 8.27 2.45 1.02
N LEU A 151 8.42 1.46 1.89
CA LEU A 151 9.03 1.65 3.21
C LEU A 151 10.53 1.45 3.21
N MET A 152 11.02 0.33 2.66
CA MET A 152 12.42 -0.05 2.80
C MET A 152 13.35 0.73 1.86
N ILE A 153 12.82 1.28 0.76
CA ILE A 153 13.61 2.09 -0.17
C ILE A 153 13.25 3.57 0.00
N ILE A 154 12.04 4.00 -0.36
CA ILE A 154 11.70 5.43 -0.41
C ILE A 154 11.72 6.04 0.99
N SER A 155 10.90 5.55 1.92
CA SER A 155 10.77 6.14 3.26
C SER A 155 12.10 6.06 4.05
N ASN A 156 12.80 4.93 3.96
CA ASN A 156 14.08 4.76 4.64
C ASN A 156 15.14 5.75 4.12
N LEU A 157 15.27 5.90 2.79
CA LEU A 157 16.20 6.86 2.20
C LEU A 157 15.82 8.32 2.48
N MET A 158 14.53 8.67 2.51
CA MET A 158 14.10 10.00 2.95
C MET A 158 14.53 10.28 4.39
N THR A 159 14.37 9.30 5.28
CA THR A 159 14.80 9.41 6.68
C THR A 159 16.32 9.56 6.79
N LEU A 160 17.09 8.74 6.09
CA LEU A 160 18.55 8.83 6.06
C LEU A 160 19.06 10.14 5.43
N ALA A 161 18.36 10.66 4.45
CA ALA A 161 18.63 11.98 3.85
C ALA A 161 18.27 13.15 4.78
N ARG A 162 17.67 12.88 5.94
CA ARG A 162 17.22 13.87 6.94
C ARG A 162 16.13 14.80 6.42
N ILE A 163 15.22 14.27 5.62
CA ILE A 163 14.06 15.02 5.15
C ILE A 163 13.09 15.23 6.31
N GLU A 164 12.50 16.43 6.37
CA GLU A 164 11.51 16.80 7.37
C GLU A 164 10.28 15.87 7.29
N PRO A 165 9.75 15.35 8.42
CA PRO A 165 8.61 14.41 8.40
C PRO A 165 7.39 14.95 7.65
N LYS A 166 7.09 16.23 7.75
CA LYS A 166 5.97 16.87 7.05
C LYS A 166 6.12 16.82 5.51
N GLU A 167 7.34 16.98 5.02
CA GLU A 167 7.65 16.83 3.58
C GLU A 167 7.43 15.39 3.12
N ILE A 168 7.90 14.42 3.93
CA ILE A 168 7.70 12.99 3.65
C ILE A 168 6.20 12.68 3.59
N TYR A 169 5.44 13.09 4.59
CA TYR A 169 4.00 12.90 4.65
C TYR A 169 3.30 13.47 3.40
N ASN A 170 3.55 14.73 3.07
CA ASN A 170 2.95 15.38 1.91
C ASN A 170 3.28 14.64 0.61
N TRP A 171 4.53 14.24 0.44
CA TRP A 171 4.96 13.47 -0.73
C TRP A 171 4.21 12.13 -0.87
N PHE A 172 4.04 11.39 0.25
CA PHE A 172 3.28 10.14 0.23
C PHE A 172 1.82 10.36 -0.10
N MET A 173 1.21 11.43 0.41
CA MET A 173 -0.18 11.79 0.10
C MET A 173 -0.36 12.16 -1.37
N GLU A 174 0.61 12.80 -2.01
CA GLU A 174 0.58 13.18 -3.43
C GLU A 174 0.84 12.02 -4.37
N MET A 175 1.74 11.10 -4.01
CA MET A 175 2.28 10.10 -4.92
C MET A 175 1.53 8.76 -4.91
N PHE A 176 0.74 8.48 -3.88
CA PHE A 176 0.05 7.20 -3.75
C PHE A 176 -1.46 7.34 -3.69
N ILE A 177 -2.16 6.58 -4.55
CA ILE A 177 -3.63 6.55 -4.61
C ILE A 177 -4.29 5.90 -3.40
N ASP A 178 -3.53 5.16 -2.61
CA ASP A 178 -3.99 4.50 -1.38
C ASP A 178 -3.52 5.19 -0.10
N SER A 179 -2.89 6.36 -0.21
CA SER A 179 -2.64 7.22 0.94
C SER A 179 -3.94 7.90 1.38
N SER A 180 -4.23 7.80 2.66
CA SER A 180 -5.40 8.43 3.29
C SER A 180 -5.12 8.62 4.78
N GLU A 181 -5.70 9.66 5.34
CA GLU A 181 -5.72 9.89 6.79
C GLU A 181 -6.65 8.92 7.52
#